data_af9024c49d19d82af9bd8a0f4e0ad044
#
_entry.id   af9024c49d19d82af9bd8a0f4e0ad044
#
_cell.length_a   1.000
_cell.length_b   1.000
_cell.length_c   1.000
_cell.angle_alpha   90.00
_cell.angle_beta   90.00
_cell.angle_gamma   90.00
#
_symmetry.space_group_name_H-M   'P 1'
#
loop_
_entity.id
_entity.type
_entity.pdbx_description
1 polymer ?
#
loop_
_entity_poly.entity_id
_entity_poly.type
_entity_poly.pdbx_seq_one_letter_code
_entity_poly.pdbx_strand_id
1 'polypeptide(L)'
;TIQGRYYLPPNFDKTKKYPMIVYYYGGTSPTNRALEARYSMHMYAAQGYVVYTLNPSGTTGFGQEFSARHVNAWGKVTADEIIKGTETFCQEHPFVDSKKIGCIGASYGGFMTHYLQTGTDLFAAAISHAGISALSSYWGEGYWGYGYCAVANAGSYPWNNAELFTKQSPLFNADKIKTPLLLLHGNADTNVPVGESIQMFAALKLL
;
A
#
# COMPACT_ATOMS: atom_id res chain seq x y z
N THR A 1 -0.02 13.16 13.87
CA THR A 1 0.24 11.85 14.48
C THR A 1 -0.37 10.77 13.62
N ILE A 2 0.39 9.73 13.32
CA ILE A 2 -0.07 8.54 12.59
C ILE A 2 -0.29 7.43 13.62
N GLN A 3 -1.49 6.82 13.58
CA GLN A 3 -1.78 5.69 14.45
C GLN A 3 -1.26 4.40 13.83
N GLY A 4 -0.50 3.63 14.60
CA GLY A 4 -0.05 2.29 14.25
C GLY A 4 -0.37 1.28 15.34
N ARG A 5 -0.27 0.01 14.99
CA ARG A 5 -0.32 -1.13 15.90
C ARG A 5 0.70 -2.17 15.47
N TYR A 6 1.12 -3.00 16.41
CA TYR A 6 1.93 -4.14 16.06
C TYR A 6 1.48 -5.40 16.79
N TYR A 7 1.82 -6.51 16.21
CA TYR A 7 1.52 -7.85 16.69
C TYR A 7 2.83 -8.62 16.77
N LEU A 8 3.05 -9.28 17.89
CA LEU A 8 4.27 -10.06 18.14
C LEU A 8 4.01 -11.56 17.95
N PRO A 9 5.02 -12.32 17.54
CA PRO A 9 4.92 -13.78 17.48
C PRO A 9 4.56 -14.39 18.83
N PRO A 10 3.90 -15.56 18.85
CA PRO A 10 3.80 -16.35 20.08
C PRO A 10 5.20 -16.65 20.61
N ASN A 11 5.33 -16.65 21.94
CA ASN A 11 6.63 -16.87 22.61
C ASN A 11 7.71 -15.85 22.20
N PHE A 12 7.29 -14.59 22.00
CA PHE A 12 8.19 -13.51 21.65
C PHE A 12 9.35 -13.38 22.63
N ASP A 13 10.57 -13.29 22.08
CA ASP A 13 11.81 -13.09 22.83
C ASP A 13 12.49 -11.83 22.31
N LYS A 14 12.53 -10.78 23.13
CA LYS A 14 13.11 -9.47 22.77
C LYS A 14 14.60 -9.51 22.42
N THR A 15 15.29 -10.60 22.73
CA THR A 15 16.72 -10.78 22.42
C THR A 15 16.96 -11.32 21.00
N LYS A 16 15.90 -11.80 20.36
CA LYS A 16 15.96 -12.33 18.98
C LYS A 16 15.60 -11.27 17.94
N LYS A 17 15.94 -11.57 16.70
CA LYS A 17 15.54 -10.80 15.52
C LYS A 17 14.41 -11.47 14.78
N TYR A 18 13.44 -10.68 14.36
CA TYR A 18 12.25 -11.15 13.63
C TYR A 18 12.08 -10.44 12.30
N PRO A 19 11.69 -11.14 11.24
CA PRO A 19 11.22 -10.50 10.02
C PRO A 19 9.92 -9.74 10.32
N MET A 20 9.66 -8.68 9.56
CA MET A 20 8.47 -7.87 9.76
C MET A 20 7.63 -7.78 8.48
N ILE A 21 6.31 -7.79 8.65
CA ILE A 21 5.35 -7.46 7.61
C ILE A 21 4.70 -6.12 7.97
N VAL A 22 4.78 -5.16 7.05
CA VAL A 22 4.08 -3.88 7.14
C VAL A 22 2.78 -3.98 6.35
N TYR A 23 1.66 -3.72 7.01
CA TYR A 23 0.33 -3.73 6.41
C TYR A 23 -0.33 -2.36 6.54
N TYR A 24 -0.87 -1.91 5.45
CA TYR A 24 -1.58 -0.64 5.34
C TYR A 24 -2.71 -0.78 4.32
N TYR A 25 -3.77 -0.04 4.51
CA TYR A 25 -4.73 0.19 3.44
C TYR A 25 -4.51 1.58 2.86
N GLY A 26 -4.63 2.61 3.69
CA GLY A 26 -4.39 4.01 3.34
C GLY A 26 -5.43 4.58 2.37
N GLY A 27 -5.73 5.86 2.53
CA GLY A 27 -6.56 6.63 1.62
C GLY A 27 -8.07 6.49 1.81
N THR A 28 -8.60 5.35 2.25
CA THR A 28 -10.05 5.17 2.39
C THR A 28 -10.50 4.53 3.69
N SER A 29 -9.82 3.52 4.19
CA SER A 29 -10.29 2.75 5.35
C SER A 29 -9.16 2.48 6.34
N PRO A 30 -9.46 2.42 7.64
CA PRO A 30 -8.49 2.00 8.63
C PRO A 30 -8.16 0.50 8.49
N THR A 31 -6.98 0.12 8.95
CA THR A 31 -6.58 -1.29 9.00
C THR A 31 -7.48 -2.08 9.94
N ASN A 32 -7.95 -3.24 9.48
CA ASN A 32 -8.86 -4.09 10.22
C ASN A 32 -8.17 -4.74 11.43
N ARG A 33 -8.93 -4.95 12.51
CA ARG A 33 -8.48 -5.64 13.73
C ARG A 33 -9.02 -7.06 13.86
N ALA A 34 -9.97 -7.44 13.02
CA ALA A 34 -10.66 -8.72 13.15
C ALA A 34 -9.69 -9.88 12.90
N LEU A 35 -9.83 -10.94 13.68
CA LEU A 35 -9.08 -12.18 13.52
C LEU A 35 -9.36 -12.81 12.14
N GLU A 36 -10.60 -12.70 11.67
CA GLU A 36 -11.10 -13.22 10.40
C GLU A 36 -10.92 -12.26 9.22
N ALA A 37 -10.07 -11.24 9.38
CA ALA A 37 -9.79 -10.31 8.29
C ALA A 37 -9.12 -11.03 7.10
N ARG A 38 -9.33 -10.53 5.90
CA ARG A 38 -8.68 -11.03 4.67
C ARG A 38 -7.17 -11.22 4.83
N TYR A 39 -6.53 -10.32 5.55
CA TYR A 39 -5.15 -10.43 5.98
C TYR A 39 -5.14 -10.46 7.51
N SER A 40 -5.12 -11.67 8.04
CA SER A 40 -5.09 -11.85 9.50
C SER A 40 -3.69 -11.53 10.03
N MET A 41 -3.57 -10.43 10.75
CA MET A 41 -2.31 -10.05 11.41
C MET A 41 -1.86 -11.10 12.42
N HIS A 42 -2.81 -11.76 13.06
CA HIS A 42 -2.56 -12.82 14.01
C HIS A 42 -1.98 -14.09 13.35
N MET A 43 -2.44 -14.41 12.14
CA MET A 43 -1.91 -15.55 11.38
C MET A 43 -0.44 -15.33 11.01
N TYR A 44 -0.09 -14.14 10.52
CA TYR A 44 1.29 -13.80 10.21
C TYR A 44 2.16 -13.78 11.47
N ALA A 45 1.65 -13.22 12.56
CA ALA A 45 2.36 -13.23 13.84
C ALA A 45 2.59 -14.67 14.34
N ALA A 46 1.60 -15.57 14.21
CA ALA A 46 1.73 -16.96 14.57
C ALA A 46 2.79 -17.69 13.74
N GLN A 47 3.10 -17.22 12.54
CA GLN A 47 4.16 -17.75 11.69
C GLN A 47 5.56 -17.17 11.99
N GLY A 48 5.68 -16.36 13.03
CA GLY A 48 6.96 -15.83 13.48
C GLY A 48 7.31 -14.43 12.95
N TYR A 49 6.38 -13.74 12.32
CA TYR A 49 6.59 -12.35 11.90
C TYR A 49 6.19 -11.36 12.98
N VAL A 50 6.92 -10.27 13.11
CA VAL A 50 6.36 -9.04 13.66
C VAL A 50 5.46 -8.45 12.59
N VAL A 51 4.23 -8.08 12.94
CA VAL A 51 3.32 -7.43 12.00
C VAL A 51 3.08 -6.00 12.46
N TYR A 52 3.39 -5.04 11.61
CA TYR A 52 3.18 -3.62 11.88
C TYR A 52 2.11 -3.06 10.96
N THR A 53 1.10 -2.42 11.52
CA THR A 53 -0.01 -1.81 10.78
C THR A 53 -0.04 -0.31 10.99
N LEU A 54 -0.31 0.45 9.94
CA LEU A 54 -0.43 1.91 9.99
C LEU A 54 -1.76 2.37 9.39
N ASN A 55 -2.24 3.51 9.89
CA ASN A 55 -3.34 4.27 9.32
C ASN A 55 -2.82 5.64 8.88
N PRO A 56 -2.24 5.75 7.67
CA PRO A 56 -1.67 7.00 7.18
C PRO A 56 -2.73 8.00 6.75
N SER A 57 -2.31 9.21 6.41
CA SER A 57 -3.19 10.28 5.88
C SER A 57 -4.04 9.77 4.74
N GLY A 58 -5.29 10.23 4.68
CA GLY A 58 -6.33 9.73 3.78
C GLY A 58 -7.25 8.68 4.43
N THR A 59 -6.82 8.05 5.52
CA THR A 59 -7.64 7.06 6.24
C THR A 59 -8.84 7.72 6.91
N THR A 60 -10.04 7.14 6.72
CA THR A 60 -11.27 7.58 7.39
C THR A 60 -11.26 7.21 8.87
N GLY A 61 -12.11 7.91 9.67
CA GLY A 61 -12.21 7.66 11.12
C GLY A 61 -11.26 8.48 11.99
N PHE A 62 -10.41 9.34 11.39
CA PHE A 62 -9.45 10.20 12.08
C PHE A 62 -9.75 11.70 11.88
N GLY A 63 -10.98 12.03 11.51
CA GLY A 63 -11.42 13.38 11.19
C GLY A 63 -11.39 13.69 9.69
N GLN A 64 -12.24 14.64 9.30
CA GLN A 64 -12.43 14.97 7.89
C GLN A 64 -11.15 15.56 7.24
N GLU A 65 -10.43 16.42 7.93
CA GLU A 65 -9.17 16.99 7.46
C GLU A 65 -8.13 15.91 7.17
N PHE A 66 -8.02 14.91 8.04
CA PHE A 66 -7.07 13.83 7.88
C PHE A 66 -7.40 12.96 6.66
N SER A 67 -8.66 12.61 6.45
CA SER A 67 -9.08 11.84 5.28
C SER A 67 -9.00 12.65 3.99
N ALA A 68 -9.29 13.96 4.03
CA ALA A 68 -9.21 14.84 2.86
C ALA A 68 -7.80 15.04 2.30
N ARG A 69 -6.76 14.72 3.06
CA ARG A 69 -5.36 14.75 2.58
C ARG A 69 -5.07 13.82 1.40
N HIS A 70 -5.97 12.88 1.15
CA HIS A 70 -5.92 11.98 0.01
C HIS A 70 -6.36 12.65 -1.30
N VAL A 71 -7.16 13.71 -1.24
CA VAL A 71 -7.75 14.35 -2.42
C VAL A 71 -6.65 14.95 -3.31
N ASN A 72 -6.62 14.52 -4.57
CA ASN A 72 -5.58 14.86 -5.56
C ASN A 72 -4.14 14.52 -5.11
N ALA A 73 -4.00 13.64 -4.10
CA ALA A 73 -2.74 13.31 -3.47
C ALA A 73 -2.68 11.81 -3.08
N TRP A 74 -2.90 10.93 -4.04
CA TRP A 74 -3.02 9.50 -3.78
C TRP A 74 -1.78 8.83 -3.22
N GLY A 75 -0.59 9.25 -3.65
CA GLY A 75 0.64 8.52 -3.40
C GLY A 75 1.55 9.13 -2.34
N LYS A 76 2.13 10.30 -2.63
CA LYS A 76 3.33 10.80 -1.96
C LYS A 76 3.21 10.94 -0.45
N VAL A 77 2.20 11.65 0.04
CA VAL A 77 2.05 11.93 1.48
C VAL A 77 1.87 10.63 2.26
N THR A 78 1.00 9.75 1.77
CA THR A 78 0.75 8.45 2.38
C THR A 78 1.99 7.56 2.38
N ALA A 79 2.73 7.52 1.27
CA ALA A 79 3.97 6.74 1.16
C ALA A 79 5.06 7.26 2.12
N ASP A 80 5.28 8.57 2.16
CA ASP A 80 6.26 9.19 3.06
C ASP A 80 5.97 8.85 4.54
N GLU A 81 4.69 8.87 4.93
CA GLU A 81 4.27 8.50 6.28
C GLU A 81 4.47 7.02 6.59
N ILE A 82 4.21 6.12 5.63
CA ILE A 82 4.45 4.68 5.79
C ILE A 82 5.94 4.40 5.92
N ILE A 83 6.76 4.99 5.05
CA ILE A 83 8.23 4.85 5.09
C ILE A 83 8.75 5.33 6.44
N LYS A 84 8.42 6.58 6.80
CA LYS A 84 8.89 7.18 8.06
C LYS A 84 8.41 6.43 9.29
N GLY A 85 7.15 6.00 9.30
CA GLY A 85 6.59 5.19 10.38
C GLY A 85 7.30 3.84 10.52
N THR A 86 7.61 3.18 9.41
CA THR A 86 8.34 1.91 9.39
C THR A 86 9.78 2.07 9.89
N GLU A 87 10.50 3.08 9.40
CA GLU A 87 11.86 3.39 9.85
C GLU A 87 11.91 3.70 11.35
N THR A 88 10.99 4.54 11.82
CA THR A 88 10.90 4.91 13.24
C THR A 88 10.60 3.68 14.09
N PHE A 89 9.67 2.83 13.67
CA PHE A 89 9.35 1.59 14.36
C PHE A 89 10.57 0.67 14.47
N CYS A 90 11.35 0.51 13.40
CA CYS A 90 12.58 -0.29 13.42
C CYS A 90 13.65 0.28 14.37
N GLN A 91 13.78 1.60 14.45
CA GLN A 91 14.71 2.27 15.36
C GLN A 91 14.33 2.05 16.82
N GLU A 92 13.04 2.14 17.13
CA GLU A 92 12.51 1.98 18.51
C GLU A 92 12.40 0.51 18.93
N HIS A 93 12.38 -0.43 17.97
CA HIS A 93 12.17 -1.84 18.21
C HIS A 93 13.31 -2.71 17.63
N PRO A 94 14.45 -2.79 18.35
CA PRO A 94 15.66 -3.46 17.86
C PRO A 94 15.49 -4.97 17.62
N PHE A 95 14.40 -5.56 18.03
CA PHE A 95 14.04 -6.95 17.69
C PHE A 95 13.58 -7.14 16.24
N VAL A 96 13.33 -6.08 15.49
CA VAL A 96 13.04 -6.17 14.06
C VAL A 96 14.35 -6.37 13.27
N ASP A 97 14.36 -7.33 12.36
CA ASP A 97 15.41 -7.47 11.35
C ASP A 97 15.12 -6.49 10.21
N SER A 98 15.79 -5.34 10.20
CA SER A 98 15.59 -4.28 9.22
C SER A 98 15.95 -4.68 7.77
N LYS A 99 16.60 -5.84 7.57
CA LYS A 99 16.88 -6.40 6.24
C LYS A 99 15.79 -7.35 5.76
N LYS A 100 14.81 -7.66 6.61
CA LYS A 100 13.73 -8.62 6.33
C LYS A 100 12.36 -8.00 6.57
N ILE A 101 12.12 -6.85 5.95
CA ILE A 101 10.85 -6.15 6.02
C ILE A 101 10.11 -6.38 4.70
N GLY A 102 8.96 -7.02 4.77
CA GLY A 102 8.03 -7.11 3.65
C GLY A 102 6.86 -6.15 3.81
N CYS A 103 6.18 -5.82 2.73
CA CYS A 103 4.94 -5.07 2.79
C CYS A 103 3.84 -5.72 1.96
N ILE A 104 2.59 -5.52 2.39
CA ILE A 104 1.41 -6.06 1.72
C ILE A 104 0.26 -5.07 1.77
N GLY A 105 -0.45 -4.93 0.66
CA GLY A 105 -1.67 -4.14 0.57
C GLY A 105 -2.59 -4.61 -0.53
N ALA A 106 -3.90 -4.32 -0.40
CA ALA A 106 -4.91 -4.67 -1.38
C ALA A 106 -5.64 -3.44 -1.90
N SER A 107 -6.12 -3.49 -3.15
CA SER A 107 -6.88 -2.41 -3.77
C SER A 107 -6.08 -1.10 -3.76
N TYR A 108 -6.54 -0.05 -3.08
CA TYR A 108 -5.72 1.13 -2.83
C TYR A 108 -4.40 0.79 -2.09
N GLY A 109 -4.42 -0.14 -1.14
CA GLY A 109 -3.19 -0.64 -0.51
C GLY A 109 -2.25 -1.34 -1.50
N GLY A 110 -2.79 -1.99 -2.53
CA GLY A 110 -2.02 -2.55 -3.64
C GLY A 110 -1.40 -1.46 -4.52
N PHE A 111 -2.15 -0.39 -4.82
CA PHE A 111 -1.59 0.83 -5.41
C PHE A 111 -0.45 1.38 -4.57
N MET A 112 -0.65 1.52 -3.26
CA MET A 112 0.37 2.02 -2.35
C MET A 112 1.59 1.11 -2.31
N THR A 113 1.39 -0.22 -2.41
CA THR A 113 2.50 -1.18 -2.52
C THR A 113 3.34 -0.91 -3.77
N HIS A 114 2.70 -0.73 -4.94
CA HIS A 114 3.42 -0.32 -6.16
C HIS A 114 4.14 1.01 -5.97
N TYR A 115 3.43 2.00 -5.44
CA TYR A 115 3.95 3.37 -5.29
C TYR A 115 5.18 3.42 -4.37
N LEU A 116 5.14 2.73 -3.24
CA LEU A 116 6.27 2.63 -2.31
C LEU A 116 7.54 2.12 -3.00
N GLN A 117 7.43 1.06 -3.82
CA GLN A 117 8.58 0.49 -4.51
C GLN A 117 9.19 1.43 -5.56
N THR A 118 8.47 2.45 -6.02
CA THR A 118 9.04 3.49 -6.90
C THR A 118 9.88 4.53 -6.15
N GLY A 119 9.78 4.59 -4.83
CA GLY A 119 10.38 5.67 -4.01
C GLY A 119 11.31 5.20 -2.89
N THR A 120 11.38 3.90 -2.59
CA THR A 120 12.23 3.39 -1.50
C THR A 120 12.71 1.96 -1.75
N ASP A 121 13.90 1.64 -1.27
CA ASP A 121 14.47 0.29 -1.21
C ASP A 121 14.34 -0.33 0.21
N LEU A 122 13.45 0.22 1.05
CA LEU A 122 13.26 -0.21 2.44
C LEU A 122 12.77 -1.67 2.55
N PHE A 123 11.97 -2.12 1.58
CA PHE A 123 11.32 -3.41 1.62
C PHE A 123 12.12 -4.48 0.87
N ALA A 124 12.35 -5.63 1.51
CA ALA A 124 13.02 -6.77 0.90
C ALA A 124 12.10 -7.57 -0.06
N ALA A 125 10.78 -7.48 0.13
CA ALA A 125 9.77 -8.06 -0.75
C ALA A 125 8.44 -7.31 -0.58
N ALA A 126 7.61 -7.32 -1.62
CA ALA A 126 6.32 -6.65 -1.61
C ALA A 126 5.24 -7.54 -2.24
N ILE A 127 4.02 -7.46 -1.70
CA ILE A 127 2.84 -8.17 -2.21
C ILE A 127 1.75 -7.15 -2.51
N SER A 128 1.38 -7.03 -3.78
CA SER A 128 0.26 -6.23 -4.24
C SER A 128 -0.92 -7.14 -4.60
N HIS A 129 -2.03 -6.99 -3.89
CA HIS A 129 -3.25 -7.70 -4.21
C HIS A 129 -4.26 -6.75 -4.83
N ALA A 130 -4.70 -7.06 -6.05
CA ALA A 130 -5.62 -6.23 -6.84
C ALA A 130 -5.21 -4.75 -6.82
N GLY A 131 -3.90 -4.48 -7.03
CA GLY A 131 -3.35 -3.14 -6.94
C GLY A 131 -3.54 -2.34 -8.21
N ILE A 132 -3.84 -1.06 -8.04
CA ILE A 132 -3.93 -0.08 -9.13
C ILE A 132 -2.51 0.29 -9.55
N SER A 133 -2.22 0.27 -10.85
CA SER A 133 -0.91 0.66 -11.40
C SER A 133 -0.95 1.97 -12.17
N ALA A 134 -2.09 2.29 -12.79
CA ALA A 134 -2.29 3.55 -13.50
C ALA A 134 -3.66 4.15 -13.18
N LEU A 135 -3.67 5.41 -12.74
CA LEU A 135 -4.91 6.09 -12.34
C LEU A 135 -5.87 6.30 -13.51
N SER A 136 -5.35 6.46 -14.74
CA SER A 136 -6.18 6.68 -15.94
C SER A 136 -6.96 5.43 -16.34
N SER A 137 -6.33 4.25 -16.38
CA SER A 137 -7.01 3.00 -16.68
C SER A 137 -7.97 2.60 -15.56
N TYR A 138 -7.55 2.74 -14.31
CA TYR A 138 -8.44 2.52 -13.16
C TYR A 138 -9.66 3.44 -13.20
N TRP A 139 -9.48 4.73 -13.49
CA TRP A 139 -10.57 5.68 -13.63
C TRP A 139 -11.54 5.29 -14.76
N GLY A 140 -11.03 4.82 -15.89
CA GLY A 140 -11.83 4.50 -17.07
C GLY A 140 -12.52 3.14 -17.03
N GLU A 141 -11.94 2.15 -16.38
CA GLU A 141 -12.41 0.76 -16.41
C GLU A 141 -12.95 0.26 -15.07
N GLY A 142 -12.46 0.79 -13.95
CA GLY A 142 -12.82 0.30 -12.62
C GLY A 142 -14.22 0.75 -12.19
N TYR A 143 -14.93 -0.12 -11.48
CA TYR A 143 -16.24 0.21 -10.89
C TYR A 143 -16.20 1.50 -10.06
N TRP A 144 -15.12 1.73 -9.33
CA TRP A 144 -14.94 2.90 -8.47
C TRP A 144 -14.40 4.13 -9.19
N GLY A 145 -14.00 3.99 -10.46
CA GLY A 145 -13.42 5.09 -11.24
C GLY A 145 -14.35 6.27 -11.35
N TYR A 146 -15.62 6.03 -11.60
CA TYR A 146 -16.64 7.07 -11.65
C TYR A 146 -17.00 7.58 -10.24
N GLY A 147 -17.36 6.68 -9.32
CA GLY A 147 -17.89 7.07 -8.01
C GLY A 147 -16.79 7.61 -7.06
N TYR A 148 -15.80 6.78 -6.77
CA TYR A 148 -14.73 7.14 -5.82
C TYR A 148 -13.81 8.23 -6.37
N CYS A 149 -13.37 8.13 -7.63
CA CYS A 149 -12.47 9.11 -8.20
C CYS A 149 -13.10 10.49 -8.39
N ALA A 150 -14.43 10.58 -8.51
CA ALA A 150 -15.11 11.88 -8.52
C ALA A 150 -14.85 12.69 -7.23
N VAL A 151 -14.72 12.00 -6.09
CA VAL A 151 -14.40 12.62 -4.80
C VAL A 151 -12.88 12.71 -4.59
N ALA A 152 -12.16 11.60 -4.79
CA ALA A 152 -10.73 11.52 -4.51
C ALA A 152 -9.87 12.37 -5.47
N ASN A 153 -10.35 12.64 -6.67
CA ASN A 153 -9.66 13.50 -7.65
C ASN A 153 -10.24 14.92 -7.73
N ALA A 154 -11.31 15.23 -7.01
CA ALA A 154 -11.90 16.57 -6.82
C ALA A 154 -11.81 17.48 -8.08
N GLY A 155 -12.57 17.16 -9.14
CA GLY A 155 -12.61 17.92 -10.37
C GLY A 155 -11.41 17.71 -11.31
N SER A 156 -10.47 16.85 -10.96
CA SER A 156 -9.37 16.44 -11.84
C SER A 156 -9.76 15.22 -12.67
N TYR A 157 -9.52 15.32 -13.96
CA TYR A 157 -9.79 14.28 -14.96
C TYR A 157 -8.57 14.11 -15.88
N PRO A 158 -8.45 12.99 -16.63
CA PRO A 158 -7.32 12.79 -17.53
C PRO A 158 -7.10 13.92 -18.55
N TRP A 159 -8.17 14.59 -18.98
CA TRP A 159 -8.11 15.67 -19.97
C TRP A 159 -7.82 17.06 -19.41
N ASN A 160 -8.05 17.32 -18.12
CA ASN A 160 -7.79 18.63 -17.52
C ASN A 160 -6.63 18.64 -16.51
N ASN A 161 -6.18 17.48 -16.06
CA ASN A 161 -5.06 17.32 -15.14
C ASN A 161 -4.27 16.02 -15.42
N ALA A 162 -3.80 15.88 -16.66
CA ALA A 162 -3.03 14.70 -17.09
C ALA A 162 -1.79 14.45 -16.22
N GLU A 163 -1.21 15.50 -15.67
CA GLU A 163 -0.04 15.40 -14.80
C GLU A 163 -0.34 14.59 -13.51
N LEU A 164 -1.49 14.83 -12.88
CA LEU A 164 -1.92 14.04 -11.72
C LEU A 164 -2.02 12.55 -12.07
N PHE A 165 -2.66 12.24 -13.20
CA PHE A 165 -2.87 10.86 -13.64
C PHE A 165 -1.59 10.13 -14.05
N THR A 166 -0.57 10.84 -14.48
CA THR A 166 0.73 10.25 -14.84
C THR A 166 1.68 10.20 -13.65
N LYS A 167 1.92 11.32 -12.97
CA LYS A 167 2.91 11.39 -11.89
C LYS A 167 2.56 10.54 -10.67
N GLN A 168 1.27 10.37 -10.38
CA GLN A 168 0.84 9.54 -9.26
C GLN A 168 0.57 8.08 -9.63
N SER A 169 0.73 7.70 -10.88
CA SER A 169 0.60 6.31 -11.32
C SER A 169 1.93 5.59 -11.22
N PRO A 170 2.03 4.51 -10.42
CA PRO A 170 3.26 3.73 -10.28
C PRO A 170 3.79 3.17 -11.59
N LEU A 171 2.91 2.83 -12.53
CA LEU A 171 3.28 2.28 -13.83
C LEU A 171 4.28 3.17 -14.59
N PHE A 172 4.10 4.50 -14.55
CA PHE A 172 4.98 5.45 -15.22
C PHE A 172 6.33 5.65 -14.52
N ASN A 173 6.55 4.95 -13.42
CA ASN A 173 7.79 4.92 -12.64
C ASN A 173 8.25 3.48 -12.36
N ALA A 174 7.78 2.51 -13.14
CA ALA A 174 8.09 1.09 -12.93
C ALA A 174 9.58 0.78 -13.04
N ASP A 175 10.31 1.54 -13.85
CA ASP A 175 11.77 1.49 -14.00
C ASP A 175 12.57 1.72 -12.71
N LYS A 176 11.93 2.30 -11.70
CA LYS A 176 12.53 2.53 -10.37
C LYS A 176 12.35 1.35 -9.41
N ILE A 177 11.47 0.40 -9.74
CA ILE A 177 11.15 -0.74 -8.87
C ILE A 177 12.27 -1.78 -8.93
N LYS A 178 12.92 -2.03 -7.80
CA LYS A 178 13.96 -3.04 -7.64
C LYS A 178 13.55 -4.18 -6.71
N THR A 179 12.60 -3.91 -5.83
CA THR A 179 12.09 -4.88 -4.84
C THR A 179 11.31 -5.99 -5.55
N PRO A 180 11.58 -7.27 -5.23
CA PRO A 180 10.73 -8.38 -5.71
C PRO A 180 9.26 -8.14 -5.36
N LEU A 181 8.40 -8.17 -6.38
CA LEU A 181 6.98 -7.85 -6.27
C LEU A 181 6.12 -9.03 -6.72
N LEU A 182 5.31 -9.54 -5.79
CA LEU A 182 4.26 -10.52 -6.09
C LEU A 182 2.96 -9.78 -6.41
N LEU A 183 2.39 -10.08 -7.57
CA LEU A 183 1.09 -9.57 -7.99
C LEU A 183 0.04 -10.66 -7.84
N LEU A 184 -0.99 -10.41 -7.06
CA LEU A 184 -2.16 -11.27 -6.88
C LEU A 184 -3.41 -10.54 -7.37
N HIS A 185 -4.20 -11.18 -8.25
CA HIS A 185 -5.39 -10.54 -8.80
C HIS A 185 -6.42 -11.58 -9.26
N GLY A 186 -7.68 -11.36 -8.97
CA GLY A 186 -8.78 -12.13 -9.52
C GLY A 186 -9.09 -11.68 -10.95
N ASN A 187 -9.21 -12.62 -11.90
CA ASN A 187 -9.49 -12.29 -13.29
C ASN A 187 -10.90 -11.76 -13.56
N ALA A 188 -11.80 -11.87 -12.59
CA ALA A 188 -13.17 -11.34 -12.63
C ALA A 188 -13.39 -10.18 -11.67
N ASP A 189 -12.30 -9.52 -11.21
CA ASP A 189 -12.39 -8.35 -10.35
C ASP A 189 -12.94 -7.15 -11.12
N THR A 190 -14.09 -6.66 -10.68
CA THR A 190 -14.77 -5.48 -11.26
C THR A 190 -14.45 -4.19 -10.50
N ASN A 191 -13.94 -4.28 -9.27
CA ASN A 191 -13.55 -3.11 -8.49
C ASN A 191 -12.24 -2.52 -9.00
N VAL A 192 -11.22 -3.40 -9.14
CA VAL A 192 -9.96 -3.05 -9.78
C VAL A 192 -9.77 -4.01 -10.96
N PRO A 193 -9.82 -3.52 -12.20
CA PRO A 193 -9.66 -4.38 -13.37
C PRO A 193 -8.33 -5.13 -13.34
N VAL A 194 -8.34 -6.41 -13.72
CA VAL A 194 -7.12 -7.25 -13.74
C VAL A 194 -6.03 -6.67 -14.65
N GLY A 195 -6.42 -5.85 -15.62
CA GLY A 195 -5.51 -5.09 -16.48
C GLY A 195 -4.46 -4.26 -15.71
N GLU A 196 -4.82 -3.78 -14.52
CA GLU A 196 -3.90 -3.05 -13.65
C GLU A 196 -2.67 -3.90 -13.24
N SER A 197 -2.89 -5.16 -12.89
CA SER A 197 -1.79 -6.10 -12.61
C SER A 197 -1.08 -6.58 -13.87
N ILE A 198 -1.81 -6.79 -14.97
CA ILE A 198 -1.22 -7.23 -16.25
C ILE A 198 -0.24 -6.19 -16.78
N GLN A 199 -0.61 -4.91 -16.81
CA GLN A 199 0.29 -3.85 -17.30
C GLN A 199 1.51 -3.64 -16.40
N MET A 200 1.36 -3.74 -15.08
CA MET A 200 2.51 -3.68 -14.15
C MET A 200 3.43 -4.87 -14.35
N PHE A 201 2.88 -6.09 -14.48
CA PHE A 201 3.67 -7.29 -14.77
C PHE A 201 4.44 -7.14 -16.08
N ALA A 202 3.77 -6.68 -17.15
CA ALA A 202 4.40 -6.47 -18.45
C ALA A 202 5.55 -5.46 -18.37
N ALA A 203 5.36 -4.33 -17.67
CA ALA A 203 6.40 -3.34 -17.46
C ALA A 203 7.62 -3.94 -16.77
N LEU A 204 7.41 -4.64 -15.63
CA LEU A 204 8.49 -5.25 -14.85
C LEU A 204 9.19 -6.42 -15.57
N LYS A 205 8.54 -7.08 -16.53
CA LYS A 205 9.15 -8.13 -17.35
C LYS A 205 10.02 -7.59 -18.46
N LEU A 206 9.82 -6.34 -18.88
CA LEU A 206 10.60 -5.67 -19.92
C LEU A 206 11.85 -4.98 -19.37
N LEU A 207 11.88 -4.72 -18.07
CA LEU A 207 12.99 -4.10 -17.35
C LEU A 207 13.99 -5.14 -16.81
#